data_2eda4f20b7be818e27255d2218b860bd
#
_entry.id   2eda4f20b7be818e27255d2218b860bd
#
_cell.length_a   1.000
_cell.length_b   1.000
_cell.length_c   1.000
_cell.angle_alpha   90.00
_cell.angle_beta   90.00
_cell.angle_gamma   90.00
#
_symmetry.space_group_name_H-M   'P 1'
#
loop_
_entity.id
_entity.type
_entity.pdbx_description
1 polymer ?
#
loop_
_entity_poly.entity_id
_entity_poly.type
_entity_poly.pdbx_seq_one_letter_code
_entity_poly.pdbx_strand_id
1 'polypeptide(L)'
;MNKIKFFEALYASTPSVVARHKSIVLPIALIILGIALPFISMELFGDPSYDDINSSIVLVGIALAVGSGIWLLGRITGSGEPFHTGKGAFLTTRTLSFDRSRRAEVLKAISSGKSEALFAIPTCDVSALCVMVSHTADKAFVAAQAFEYAELEYRELCAVTVLNK
;
A
#
# COMPACT_ATOMS: atom_id res chain seq x y z
N MET A 1 10.26 7.87 8.44
CA MET A 1 8.85 8.33 8.57
C MET A 1 7.97 7.13 8.86
N ASN A 2 7.18 7.16 9.94
CA ASN A 2 6.42 6.00 10.42
C ASN A 2 4.98 6.00 9.83
N LYS A 3 4.74 5.17 8.81
CA LYS A 3 3.40 4.99 8.20
C LYS A 3 2.35 4.56 9.21
N ILE A 4 2.74 3.81 10.25
CA ILE A 4 1.82 3.32 11.28
C ILE A 4 1.20 4.48 12.05
N LYS A 5 2.00 5.43 12.51
CA LYS A 5 1.50 6.63 13.20
C LYS A 5 0.56 7.46 12.34
N PHE A 6 0.88 7.63 11.05
CA PHE A 6 0.00 8.32 10.11
C PHE A 6 -1.34 7.60 9.96
N PHE A 7 -1.35 6.26 9.84
CA PHE A 7 -2.59 5.50 9.72
C PHE A 7 -3.41 5.53 11.00
N GLU A 8 -2.77 5.45 12.17
CA GLU A 8 -3.46 5.60 13.46
C GLU A 8 -4.14 6.99 13.56
N ALA A 9 -3.42 8.05 13.21
CA ALA A 9 -3.96 9.41 13.18
C ALA A 9 -5.10 9.55 12.14
N LEU A 10 -4.98 8.91 10.96
CA LEU A 10 -6.00 8.90 9.93
C LEU A 10 -7.27 8.19 10.40
N TYR A 11 -7.16 7.02 11.04
CA TYR A 11 -8.32 6.29 11.59
C TYR A 11 -8.98 7.05 12.72
N ALA A 12 -8.21 7.71 13.59
CA ALA A 12 -8.74 8.51 14.67
C ALA A 12 -9.46 9.77 14.18
N SER A 13 -8.95 10.43 13.14
CA SER A 13 -9.52 11.68 12.62
C SER A 13 -10.67 11.48 11.62
N THR A 14 -10.76 10.29 11.01
CA THR A 14 -11.70 10.03 9.89
C THR A 14 -12.44 8.71 10.11
N PRO A 15 -13.61 8.70 10.76
CA PRO A 15 -14.37 7.48 11.06
C PRO A 15 -14.80 6.67 9.84
N SER A 16 -14.84 7.29 8.65
CA SER A 16 -15.12 6.60 7.39
C SER A 16 -13.94 5.82 6.84
N VAL A 17 -12.76 5.92 7.44
CA VAL A 17 -11.56 5.15 7.06
C VAL A 17 -11.26 4.13 8.15
N VAL A 18 -11.19 2.87 7.75
CA VAL A 18 -10.92 1.74 8.67
C VAL A 18 -9.77 0.89 8.15
N ALA A 19 -9.10 0.19 9.05
CA ALA A 19 -8.12 -0.82 8.66
C ALA A 19 -8.87 -2.05 8.11
N ARG A 20 -8.54 -2.48 6.89
CA ARG A 20 -9.13 -3.67 6.26
C ARG A 20 -8.07 -4.49 5.56
N HIS A 21 -8.15 -5.81 5.72
CA HIS A 21 -7.29 -6.72 4.96
C HIS A 21 -7.79 -6.90 3.54
N LYS A 22 -6.87 -6.98 2.59
CA LYS A 22 -7.21 -7.36 1.20
C LYS A 22 -7.66 -8.82 1.16
N SER A 23 -8.47 -9.16 0.15
CA SER A 23 -8.95 -10.52 -0.06
C SER A 23 -7.80 -11.55 -0.07
N ILE A 24 -7.96 -12.62 0.68
CA ILE A 24 -7.01 -13.75 0.74
C ILE A 24 -7.33 -14.85 -0.29
N VAL A 25 -8.42 -14.70 -1.04
CA VAL A 25 -8.90 -15.73 -1.99
C VAL A 25 -7.86 -16.02 -3.07
N LEU A 26 -7.27 -14.98 -3.67
CA LEU A 26 -6.28 -15.17 -4.74
C LEU A 26 -5.00 -15.89 -4.27
N PRO A 27 -4.34 -15.50 -3.15
CA PRO A 27 -3.21 -16.27 -2.64
C PRO A 27 -3.56 -17.73 -2.35
N ILE A 28 -4.72 -18.00 -1.75
CA ILE A 28 -5.16 -19.38 -1.46
C ILE A 28 -5.35 -20.16 -2.76
N ALA A 29 -6.02 -19.59 -3.76
CA ALA A 29 -6.20 -20.24 -5.06
C ALA A 29 -4.88 -20.58 -5.74
N LEU A 30 -3.89 -19.68 -5.66
CA LEU A 30 -2.55 -19.91 -6.21
C LEU A 30 -1.76 -20.97 -5.43
N ILE A 31 -1.93 -21.08 -4.11
CA ILE A 31 -1.35 -22.17 -3.31
C ILE A 31 -1.93 -23.51 -3.76
N ILE A 32 -3.26 -23.60 -3.88
CA ILE A 32 -3.94 -24.83 -4.33
C ILE A 32 -3.46 -25.23 -5.72
N LEU A 33 -3.38 -24.26 -6.64
CA LEU A 33 -2.86 -24.50 -8.00
C LEU A 33 -1.40 -24.98 -7.97
N GLY A 34 -0.55 -24.31 -7.18
CA GLY A 34 0.87 -24.66 -7.05
C GLY A 34 1.08 -26.08 -6.48
N ILE A 35 0.22 -26.50 -5.55
CA ILE A 35 0.23 -27.88 -5.03
C ILE A 35 -0.31 -28.87 -6.07
N ALA A 36 -1.34 -28.52 -6.82
CA ALA A 36 -1.95 -29.40 -7.81
C ALA A 36 -1.07 -29.68 -9.03
N LEU A 37 -0.28 -28.68 -9.47
CA LEU A 37 0.56 -28.77 -10.66
C LEU A 37 1.52 -29.97 -10.67
N PRO A 38 2.27 -30.30 -9.60
CA PRO A 38 3.11 -31.50 -9.56
C PRO A 38 2.32 -32.79 -9.79
N PHE A 39 1.15 -32.93 -9.17
CA PHE A 39 0.32 -34.14 -9.33
C PHE A 39 -0.22 -34.27 -10.74
N ILE A 40 -0.70 -33.17 -11.32
CA ILE A 40 -1.19 -33.13 -12.70
C ILE A 40 -0.02 -33.44 -13.68
N SER A 41 1.16 -32.90 -13.41
CA SER A 41 2.34 -33.14 -14.24
C SER A 41 2.77 -34.61 -14.23
N MET A 42 2.77 -35.25 -13.07
CA MET A 42 3.11 -36.66 -12.95
C MET A 42 2.12 -37.57 -13.70
N GLU A 43 0.83 -37.21 -13.70
CA GLU A 43 -0.20 -37.96 -14.44
C GLU A 43 -0.09 -37.80 -15.96
N LEU A 44 0.22 -36.58 -16.43
CA LEU A 44 0.28 -36.27 -17.86
C LEU A 44 1.63 -36.56 -18.49
N PHE A 45 2.72 -36.41 -17.75
CA PHE A 45 4.10 -36.47 -18.22
C PHE A 45 4.97 -37.45 -17.40
N GLY A 46 4.36 -38.51 -16.87
CA GLY A 46 5.05 -39.50 -16.06
C GLY A 46 5.96 -40.47 -16.86
N ASP A 47 5.96 -40.40 -18.20
CA ASP A 47 6.86 -41.14 -19.04
C ASP A 47 8.27 -40.55 -18.98
N PRO A 48 9.35 -41.34 -18.84
CA PRO A 48 10.73 -40.87 -18.77
C PRO A 48 11.17 -39.94 -19.93
N SER A 49 10.51 -40.02 -21.08
CA SER A 49 10.77 -39.12 -22.22
C SER A 49 10.41 -37.66 -21.96
N TYR A 50 9.62 -37.37 -20.90
CA TYR A 50 9.16 -36.02 -20.53
C TYR A 50 9.75 -35.52 -19.19
N ASP A 51 10.80 -36.15 -18.67
CA ASP A 51 11.39 -35.83 -17.36
C ASP A 51 11.75 -34.35 -17.21
N ASP A 52 12.30 -33.70 -18.23
CA ASP A 52 12.66 -32.28 -18.20
C ASP A 52 11.42 -31.38 -18.09
N ILE A 53 10.34 -31.73 -18.79
CA ILE A 53 9.07 -31.00 -18.77
C ILE A 53 8.42 -31.17 -17.39
N ASN A 54 8.35 -32.41 -16.90
CA ASN A 54 7.77 -32.72 -15.59
C ASN A 54 8.52 -31.99 -14.48
N SER A 55 9.86 -32.05 -14.47
CA SER A 55 10.69 -31.35 -13.48
C SER A 55 10.48 -29.83 -13.51
N SER A 56 10.34 -29.24 -14.70
CA SER A 56 10.06 -27.81 -14.85
C SER A 56 8.69 -27.43 -14.27
N ILE A 57 7.65 -28.21 -14.54
CA ILE A 57 6.29 -27.97 -14.03
C ILE A 57 6.26 -28.11 -12.49
N VAL A 58 6.94 -29.13 -11.95
CA VAL A 58 7.06 -29.35 -10.50
C VAL A 58 7.74 -28.14 -9.84
N LEU A 59 8.84 -27.65 -10.42
CA LEU A 59 9.54 -26.48 -9.89
C LEU A 59 8.67 -25.22 -9.89
N VAL A 60 7.94 -24.98 -10.99
CA VAL A 60 6.98 -23.86 -11.08
C VAL A 60 5.87 -24.00 -10.05
N GLY A 61 5.32 -25.20 -9.85
CA GLY A 61 4.32 -25.49 -8.84
C GLY A 61 4.80 -25.16 -7.43
N ILE A 62 5.99 -25.61 -7.06
CA ILE A 62 6.61 -25.33 -5.76
C ILE A 62 6.84 -23.82 -5.58
N ALA A 63 7.42 -23.15 -6.57
CA ALA A 63 7.66 -21.70 -6.52
C ALA A 63 6.37 -20.90 -6.34
N LEU A 64 5.30 -21.31 -7.05
CA LEU A 64 3.97 -20.71 -6.95
C LEU A 64 3.36 -20.91 -5.56
N ALA A 65 3.42 -22.11 -5.01
CA ALA A 65 2.90 -22.43 -3.68
C ALA A 65 3.63 -21.66 -2.58
N VAL A 66 4.97 -21.67 -2.60
CA VAL A 66 5.80 -20.97 -1.61
C VAL A 66 5.64 -19.45 -1.72
N GLY A 67 5.72 -18.88 -2.92
CA GLY A 67 5.55 -17.44 -3.14
C GLY A 67 4.17 -16.95 -2.71
N SER A 68 3.12 -17.72 -3.04
CA SER A 68 1.75 -17.39 -2.61
C SER A 68 1.54 -17.57 -1.11
N GLY A 69 2.24 -18.53 -0.46
CA GLY A 69 2.24 -18.72 0.98
C GLY A 69 2.85 -17.52 1.71
N ILE A 70 4.00 -17.03 1.27
CA ILE A 70 4.64 -15.82 1.81
C ILE A 70 3.70 -14.60 1.63
N TRP A 71 3.08 -14.46 0.46
CA TRP A 71 2.13 -13.40 0.19
C TRP A 71 0.89 -13.46 1.08
N LEU A 72 0.34 -14.66 1.30
CA LEU A 72 -0.78 -14.90 2.22
C LEU A 72 -0.41 -14.50 3.66
N LEU A 73 0.76 -14.92 4.14
CA LEU A 73 1.25 -14.53 5.46
C LEU A 73 1.33 -13.02 5.61
N GLY A 74 1.91 -12.31 4.64
CA GLY A 74 1.97 -10.84 4.67
C GLY A 74 0.60 -10.17 4.71
N ARG A 75 -0.45 -10.80 4.13
CA ARG A 75 -1.83 -10.28 4.20
C ARG A 75 -2.52 -10.55 5.53
N ILE A 76 -2.21 -11.66 6.19
CA ILE A 76 -2.85 -12.05 7.47
C ILE A 76 -2.16 -11.33 8.63
N THR A 77 -0.83 -11.24 8.61
CA THR A 77 -0.05 -10.66 9.71
C THR A 77 0.08 -9.13 9.63
N GLY A 78 -0.24 -8.53 8.49
CA GLY A 78 -0.19 -7.08 8.32
C GLY A 78 -1.26 -6.34 9.13
N SER A 79 -1.01 -5.08 9.47
CA SER A 79 -1.95 -4.19 10.20
C SER A 79 -3.20 -3.79 9.41
N GLY A 80 -3.42 -4.37 8.22
CA GLY A 80 -4.44 -3.94 7.28
C GLY A 80 -4.04 -2.68 6.51
N GLU A 81 -4.79 -2.40 5.45
CA GLU A 81 -4.63 -1.19 4.65
C GLU A 81 -5.81 -0.24 4.86
N PRO A 82 -5.61 1.08 4.77
CA PRO A 82 -6.69 2.02 4.93
C PRO A 82 -7.75 1.81 3.84
N PHE A 83 -9.00 1.64 4.28
CA PHE A 83 -10.16 1.43 3.43
C PHE A 83 -11.24 2.45 3.76
N HIS A 84 -11.72 3.19 2.75
CA HIS A 84 -12.78 4.16 2.91
C HIS A 84 -14.14 3.49 2.72
N THR A 85 -14.92 3.37 3.80
CA THR A 85 -16.20 2.64 3.83
C THR A 85 -17.24 3.24 2.90
N GLY A 86 -17.40 4.57 2.91
CA GLY A 86 -18.37 5.27 2.06
C GLY A 86 -18.05 5.24 0.54
N LYS A 87 -16.80 4.97 0.15
CA LYS A 87 -16.40 4.81 -1.26
C LYS A 87 -16.18 3.36 -1.65
N GLY A 88 -16.19 2.43 -0.69
CA GLY A 88 -15.95 1.01 -0.96
C GLY A 88 -14.54 0.72 -1.53
N ALA A 89 -13.54 1.55 -1.25
CA ALA A 89 -12.23 1.49 -1.90
C ALA A 89 -11.07 1.56 -0.91
N PHE A 90 -10.00 0.83 -1.22
CA PHE A 90 -8.72 0.96 -0.52
C PHE A 90 -8.06 2.30 -0.89
N LEU A 91 -7.40 2.92 0.08
CA LEU A 91 -6.64 4.14 -0.13
C LEU A 91 -5.22 3.81 -0.58
N THR A 92 -4.77 4.52 -1.59
CA THR A 92 -3.35 4.51 -1.99
C THR A 92 -2.62 5.58 -1.20
N THR A 93 -1.56 5.19 -0.49
CA THR A 93 -0.76 6.12 0.30
C THR A 93 0.59 6.34 -0.37
N ARG A 94 0.94 7.61 -0.57
CA ARG A 94 2.22 8.04 -1.11
C ARG A 94 2.83 9.16 -0.28
N THR A 95 4.13 9.30 -0.35
CA THR A 95 4.87 10.40 0.24
C THR A 95 5.25 11.39 -0.86
N LEU A 96 4.97 12.66 -0.64
CA LEU A 96 5.42 13.77 -1.45
C LEU A 96 6.51 14.51 -0.67
N SER A 97 7.63 14.79 -1.32
CA SER A 97 8.73 15.59 -0.73
C SER A 97 8.71 16.99 -1.33
N PHE A 98 8.91 17.99 -0.48
CA PHE A 98 8.89 19.40 -0.86
C PHE A 98 10.15 20.09 -0.36
N ASP A 99 10.61 21.12 -1.07
CA ASP A 99 11.68 21.96 -0.58
C ASP A 99 11.30 22.58 0.77
N ARG A 100 12.26 22.61 1.71
CA ARG A 100 12.03 23.13 3.07
C ARG A 100 11.59 24.60 3.08
N SER A 101 12.05 25.39 2.12
CA SER A 101 11.64 26.79 1.97
C SER A 101 10.13 26.96 1.72
N ARG A 102 9.47 25.93 1.18
CA ARG A 102 8.04 25.92 0.90
C ARG A 102 7.17 25.45 2.07
N ARG A 103 7.73 25.29 3.26
CA ARG A 103 7.01 24.82 4.44
C ARG A 103 5.70 25.59 4.69
N ALA A 104 5.76 26.91 4.65
CA ALA A 104 4.58 27.77 4.89
C ALA A 104 3.51 27.57 3.78
N GLU A 105 3.92 27.41 2.53
CA GLU A 105 3.05 27.17 1.40
C GLU A 105 2.34 25.81 1.51
N VAL A 106 3.09 24.74 1.85
CA VAL A 106 2.56 23.39 2.06
C VAL A 106 1.55 23.35 3.20
N LEU A 107 1.87 23.96 4.35
CA LEU A 107 0.96 24.01 5.49
C LEU A 107 -0.30 24.82 5.18
N LYS A 108 -0.18 25.93 4.45
CA LYS A 108 -1.32 26.73 3.97
C LYS A 108 -2.19 25.92 3.00
N ALA A 109 -1.59 25.17 2.09
CA ALA A 109 -2.33 24.31 1.16
C ALA A 109 -3.13 23.23 1.91
N ILE A 110 -2.53 22.55 2.89
CA ILE A 110 -3.22 21.55 3.72
C ILE A 110 -4.34 22.21 4.54
N SER A 111 -4.08 23.34 5.20
CA SER A 111 -5.08 24.03 6.02
C SER A 111 -6.24 24.61 5.20
N SER A 112 -6.03 24.91 3.92
CA SER A 112 -7.09 25.36 3.02
C SER A 112 -8.13 24.26 2.71
N GLY A 113 -7.79 23.00 2.98
CA GLY A 113 -8.64 21.86 2.70
C GLY A 113 -8.80 21.52 1.21
N LYS A 114 -7.98 22.13 0.32
CA LYS A 114 -8.05 21.92 -1.13
C LYS A 114 -6.91 21.05 -1.62
N SER A 115 -7.23 19.88 -2.18
CA SER A 115 -6.23 18.95 -2.71
C SER A 115 -5.44 19.52 -3.89
N GLU A 116 -6.09 20.31 -4.76
CA GLU A 116 -5.46 20.95 -5.92
C GLU A 116 -4.33 21.90 -5.49
N ALA A 117 -4.54 22.67 -4.41
CA ALA A 117 -3.53 23.58 -3.89
C ALA A 117 -2.25 22.85 -3.46
N LEU A 118 -2.39 21.67 -2.83
CA LEU A 118 -1.26 20.85 -2.42
C LEU A 118 -0.53 20.24 -3.64
N PHE A 119 -1.28 19.71 -4.61
CA PHE A 119 -0.68 19.08 -5.79
C PHE A 119 -0.11 20.07 -6.82
N ALA A 120 -0.45 21.34 -6.72
CA ALA A 120 0.15 22.40 -7.54
C ALA A 120 1.58 22.79 -7.09
N ILE A 121 1.95 22.46 -5.84
CA ILE A 121 3.30 22.78 -5.32
C ILE A 121 4.31 21.81 -5.94
N PRO A 122 5.41 22.30 -6.54
CA PRO A 122 6.46 21.45 -7.09
C PRO A 122 7.08 20.53 -6.03
N THR A 123 7.17 19.25 -6.35
CA THR A 123 7.81 18.23 -5.51
C THR A 123 9.29 18.09 -5.86
N CYS A 124 10.08 17.57 -4.93
CA CYS A 124 11.47 17.18 -5.12
C CYS A 124 11.69 15.71 -4.73
N ASP A 125 12.81 15.11 -5.15
CA ASP A 125 13.04 13.68 -4.92
C ASP A 125 13.33 13.37 -3.44
N VAL A 126 14.10 14.22 -2.77
CA VAL A 126 14.47 14.04 -1.36
C VAL A 126 14.43 15.39 -0.64
N SER A 127 13.73 15.43 0.49
CA SER A 127 13.71 16.60 1.36
C SER A 127 13.42 16.23 2.81
N ALA A 128 13.78 17.14 3.72
CA ALA A 128 13.38 17.08 5.11
C ALA A 128 11.88 17.37 5.31
N LEU A 129 11.21 18.04 4.37
CA LEU A 129 9.79 18.33 4.40
C LEU A 129 9.04 17.31 3.54
N CYS A 130 8.21 16.49 4.18
CA CYS A 130 7.42 15.45 3.51
C CYS A 130 5.94 15.55 3.87
N VAL A 131 5.09 15.20 2.94
CA VAL A 131 3.64 15.07 3.16
C VAL A 131 3.22 13.64 2.82
N MET A 132 2.61 12.96 3.77
CA MET A 132 1.91 11.70 3.51
C MET A 132 0.51 12.00 3.01
N VAL A 133 0.18 11.44 1.86
CA VAL A 133 -1.12 11.61 1.22
C VAL A 133 -1.74 10.25 1.00
N SER A 134 -2.94 10.03 1.56
CA SER A 134 -3.79 8.87 1.29
C SER A 134 -4.98 9.29 0.46
N HIS A 135 -5.24 8.62 -0.66
CA HIS A 135 -6.33 8.98 -1.56
C HIS A 135 -6.99 7.76 -2.19
N THR A 136 -8.26 7.90 -2.58
CA THR A 136 -8.96 6.95 -3.46
C THR A 136 -8.42 7.06 -4.91
N ALA A 137 -8.63 6.03 -5.73
CA ALA A 137 -8.17 6.01 -7.12
C ALA A 137 -8.72 7.19 -7.94
N ASP A 138 -9.97 7.57 -7.69
CA ASP A 138 -10.67 8.70 -8.31
C ASP A 138 -10.34 10.07 -7.68
N LYS A 139 -9.50 10.08 -6.62
CA LYS A 139 -9.17 11.25 -5.81
C LYS A 139 -10.40 11.98 -5.22
N ALA A 140 -11.53 11.29 -5.09
CA ALA A 140 -12.72 11.84 -4.45
C ALA A 140 -12.60 11.92 -2.92
N PHE A 141 -11.65 11.22 -2.35
CA PHE A 141 -11.20 11.35 -0.97
C PHE A 141 -9.68 11.52 -0.97
N VAL A 142 -9.20 12.53 -0.29
CA VAL A 142 -7.77 12.80 -0.09
C VAL A 142 -7.56 13.19 1.37
N ALA A 143 -6.62 12.56 2.05
CA ALA A 143 -6.19 12.96 3.38
C ALA A 143 -4.67 13.18 3.37
N ALA A 144 -4.21 14.23 4.03
CA ALA A 144 -2.80 14.61 4.04
C ALA A 144 -2.33 14.99 5.44
N GLN A 145 -1.04 14.71 5.72
CA GLN A 145 -0.35 15.16 6.93
C GLN A 145 1.09 15.52 6.57
N ALA A 146 1.55 16.67 7.04
CA ALA A 146 2.92 17.14 6.83
C ALA A 146 3.84 16.72 7.97
N PHE A 147 5.09 16.38 7.60
CA PHE A 147 6.16 16.00 8.50
C PHE A 147 7.44 16.74 8.14
N GLU A 148 8.25 17.03 9.13
CA GLU A 148 9.59 17.56 8.93
C GLU A 148 10.62 16.67 9.61
N TYR A 149 11.70 16.35 8.90
CA TYR A 149 12.83 15.64 9.47
C TYR A 149 13.72 16.61 10.25
N ALA A 150 13.75 16.44 11.56
CA ALA A 150 14.58 17.23 12.49
C ALA A 150 15.06 16.31 13.60
N GLU A 151 16.31 16.50 14.04
CA GLU A 151 16.92 15.76 15.16
C GLU A 151 16.83 14.25 15.01
N LEU A 152 17.09 13.74 13.80
CA LEU A 152 17.06 12.31 13.42
C LEU A 152 15.67 11.66 13.42
N GLU A 153 14.59 12.44 13.57
CA GLU A 153 13.21 11.96 13.57
C GLU A 153 12.30 12.80 12.67
N TYR A 154 11.22 12.16 12.18
CA TYR A 154 10.15 12.88 11.52
C TYR A 154 9.15 13.38 12.55
N ARG A 155 9.02 14.70 12.67
CA ARG A 155 8.05 15.38 13.52
C ARG A 155 6.83 15.80 12.72
N GLU A 156 5.66 15.64 13.30
CA GLU A 156 4.40 16.07 12.70
C GLU A 156 4.33 17.61 12.73
N LEU A 157 3.99 18.21 11.59
CA LEU A 157 3.81 19.66 11.47
C LEU A 157 2.34 20.08 11.57
N CYS A 158 1.41 19.16 11.29
CA CYS A 158 -0.03 19.38 11.40
C CYS A 158 -0.74 18.07 11.68
N ALA A 159 -1.99 18.13 12.12
CA ALA A 159 -2.88 16.97 12.18
C ALA A 159 -3.25 16.47 10.77
N VAL A 160 -3.73 15.22 10.70
CA VAL A 160 -4.32 14.70 9.45
C VAL A 160 -5.50 15.57 9.05
N THR A 161 -5.49 16.05 7.82
CA THR A 161 -6.55 16.90 7.26
C THR A 161 -7.13 16.24 6.03
N VAL A 162 -8.46 16.16 5.97
CA VAL A 162 -9.18 15.74 4.77
C VAL A 162 -9.26 16.90 3.80
N LEU A 163 -8.79 16.67 2.59
CA LEU A 163 -8.76 17.67 1.52
C LEU A 163 -9.91 17.40 0.53
N ASN A 164 -10.63 18.43 0.19
CA ASN A 164 -11.67 18.39 -0.83
C ASN A 164 -11.07 18.69 -2.21
N LYS A 165 -11.82 18.31 -3.23
CA LYS A 165 -11.44 18.60 -4.61
C LYS A 165 -11.72 20.06 -4.96
#